data_b9dedb68108b09815ade5ead337945da
#
_entry.id   b9dedb68108b09815ade5ead337945da
#
_cell.length_a   1.000
_cell.length_b   1.000
_cell.length_c   1.000
_cell.angle_alpha   90.00
_cell.angle_beta   90.00
_cell.angle_gamma   90.00
#
_symmetry.space_group_name_H-M   'P 1'
#
loop_
_entity.id
_entity.type
_entity.pdbx_description
1 polymer ?
#
loop_
_entity_poly.entity_id
_entity_poly.type
_entity_poly.pdbx_seq_one_letter_code
_entity_poly.pdbx_strand_id
1 'polypeptide(L)'
;HEKIAFASFFILKGDVIGFSNTLYSPRVGKLAEIYDAAMYSRNGNHNINFEPITNIVTEQDVMNYAHVGKITMKIEKSQGIIGGLGTLFSGNVKYDDVDSFEIKIIPKRAKDIKDTFAGLMQARPQEVSSVAVSAKEHIGDVATDLNVIMSNTVYDFVNPNDTTTIEVQMEKNYNNNTTLRSLGY
;
A
#
# COMPACT_ATOMS: atom_id res chain seq x y z
N HIS A 1 3.26 33.69 -18.21
CA HIS A 1 2.64 32.53 -17.56
C HIS A 1 3.74 31.76 -16.85
N GLU A 2 3.78 31.82 -15.53
CA GLU A 2 4.64 30.95 -14.71
C GLU A 2 4.17 29.51 -14.87
N LYS A 3 5.08 28.60 -15.23
CA LYS A 3 4.81 27.17 -15.27
C LYS A 3 5.11 26.61 -13.88
N ILE A 4 4.09 26.08 -13.20
CA ILE A 4 4.28 25.34 -11.96
C ILE A 4 4.89 23.97 -12.33
N ALA A 5 6.05 23.66 -11.78
CA ALA A 5 6.70 22.37 -11.94
C ALA A 5 6.62 21.57 -10.65
N PHE A 6 6.28 20.29 -10.77
CA PHE A 6 6.29 19.34 -9.66
C PHE A 6 7.43 18.35 -9.87
N ALA A 7 8.26 18.19 -8.86
CA ALA A 7 9.42 17.31 -8.92
C ALA A 7 9.06 15.91 -8.41
N SER A 8 9.64 14.90 -9.08
CA SER A 8 9.77 13.55 -8.55
C SER A 8 11.26 13.29 -8.31
N PHE A 9 11.55 12.53 -7.27
CA PHE A 9 12.91 12.16 -6.92
C PHE A 9 13.06 10.65 -7.06
N PHE A 10 14.25 10.20 -7.46
CA PHE A 10 14.53 8.77 -7.47
C PHE A 10 15.96 8.50 -7.03
N ILE A 11 16.17 7.33 -6.46
CA ILE A 11 17.47 6.76 -6.14
C ILE A 11 17.58 5.42 -6.88
N LEU A 12 18.71 5.21 -7.55
CA LEU A 12 18.99 3.96 -8.24
C LEU A 12 20.19 3.29 -7.57
N LYS A 13 20.00 2.07 -7.09
CA LYS A 13 21.07 1.25 -6.52
C LYS A 13 20.96 -0.17 -7.09
N GLY A 14 21.96 -0.56 -7.90
CA GLY A 14 21.89 -1.80 -8.69
C GLY A 14 20.68 -1.77 -9.63
N ASP A 15 19.84 -2.73 -9.51
CA ASP A 15 18.58 -2.92 -10.24
C ASP A 15 17.33 -2.48 -9.46
N VAL A 16 17.52 -1.90 -8.28
CA VAL A 16 16.43 -1.35 -7.46
C VAL A 16 16.33 0.16 -7.63
N ILE A 17 15.10 0.63 -7.86
CA ILE A 17 14.77 2.04 -7.89
C ILE A 17 13.85 2.40 -6.72
N GLY A 18 14.29 3.35 -5.90
CA GLY A 18 13.43 4.06 -4.97
C GLY A 18 12.85 5.30 -5.65
N PHE A 19 11.54 5.47 -5.63
CA PHE A 19 10.87 6.56 -6.30
C PHE A 19 9.95 7.33 -5.34
N SER A 20 10.19 8.63 -5.21
CA SER A 20 9.36 9.53 -4.42
C SER A 20 8.60 10.49 -5.32
N ASN A 21 7.29 10.58 -5.13
CA ASN A 21 6.43 11.50 -5.86
C ASN A 21 5.49 12.26 -4.94
N THR A 22 5.03 13.42 -5.39
CA THR A 22 3.95 14.18 -4.81
C THR A 22 2.65 13.97 -5.59
N LEU A 23 1.54 14.50 -5.11
CA LEU A 23 0.23 14.31 -5.71
C LEU A 23 0.17 14.67 -7.22
N TYR A 24 0.90 15.71 -7.63
CA TYR A 24 0.88 16.22 -9.01
C TYR A 24 2.17 15.96 -9.80
N SER A 25 3.15 15.29 -9.20
CA SER A 25 4.41 15.00 -9.89
C SER A 25 4.29 13.78 -10.81
N PRO A 26 5.19 13.65 -11.80
CA PRO A 26 5.26 12.48 -12.67
C PRO A 26 5.36 11.19 -11.85
N ARG A 27 4.68 10.15 -12.28
CA ARG A 27 4.74 8.82 -11.67
C ARG A 27 5.84 7.97 -12.28
N VAL A 28 6.19 6.88 -11.62
CA VAL A 28 7.27 5.95 -12.04
C VAL A 28 7.11 5.45 -13.48
N GLY A 29 5.90 5.24 -13.97
CA GLY A 29 5.65 4.87 -15.36
C GLY A 29 6.16 5.93 -16.36
N LYS A 30 6.11 7.22 -15.98
CA LYS A 30 6.66 8.29 -16.83
C LYS A 30 8.19 8.27 -16.89
N LEU A 31 8.84 7.83 -15.82
CA LEU A 31 10.27 7.59 -15.81
C LEU A 31 10.64 6.45 -16.78
N ALA A 32 9.86 5.36 -16.84
CA ALA A 32 10.05 4.28 -17.80
C ALA A 32 9.98 4.80 -19.24
N GLU A 33 8.94 5.58 -19.59
CA GLU A 33 8.80 6.16 -20.91
C GLU A 33 10.00 7.05 -21.32
N ILE A 34 10.50 7.86 -20.40
CA ILE A 34 11.67 8.71 -20.65
C ILE A 34 12.91 7.86 -20.89
N TYR A 35 13.07 6.80 -20.10
CA TYR A 35 14.22 5.91 -20.21
C TYR A 35 14.19 5.13 -21.54
N ASP A 36 13.03 4.59 -21.91
CA ASP A 36 12.83 3.88 -23.18
C ASP A 36 13.12 4.81 -24.37
N ALA A 37 12.61 6.05 -24.34
CA ALA A 37 12.89 7.02 -25.36
C ALA A 37 14.38 7.37 -25.48
N ALA A 38 15.08 7.49 -24.36
CA ALA A 38 16.52 7.76 -24.31
C ALA A 38 17.35 6.57 -24.83
N MET A 39 16.96 5.35 -24.50
CA MET A 39 17.64 4.13 -24.93
C MET A 39 17.35 3.78 -26.39
N TYR A 40 16.13 4.02 -26.85
CA TYR A 40 15.78 3.82 -28.26
C TYR A 40 16.68 4.60 -29.22
N SER A 41 17.05 5.81 -28.84
CA SER A 41 17.95 6.66 -29.65
C SER A 41 19.40 6.13 -29.70
N ARG A 42 19.78 5.20 -28.82
CA ARG A 42 21.17 4.71 -28.70
C ARG A 42 21.36 3.29 -29.22
N ASN A 43 20.48 2.36 -28.90
CA ASN A 43 20.74 0.91 -29.08
C ASN A 43 19.55 0.09 -29.62
N GLY A 44 18.45 0.72 -30.08
CA GLY A 44 17.28 0.01 -30.54
C GLY A 44 16.23 -0.30 -29.45
N ASN A 45 15.29 -1.18 -29.74
CA ASN A 45 14.13 -1.45 -28.85
C ASN A 45 14.55 -2.09 -27.53
N HIS A 46 14.63 -1.30 -26.49
CA HIS A 46 14.67 -1.78 -25.11
C HIS A 46 13.40 -1.30 -24.39
N ASN A 47 12.66 -2.19 -23.80
CA ASN A 47 11.54 -1.87 -22.92
C ASN A 47 11.99 -2.05 -21.49
N ILE A 48 11.93 -0.96 -20.70
CA ILE A 48 12.15 -1.04 -19.26
C ILE A 48 10.82 -1.25 -18.59
N ASN A 49 10.71 -2.33 -17.84
CA ASN A 49 9.58 -2.62 -16.98
C ASN A 49 9.98 -2.43 -15.52
N PHE A 50 9.28 -1.57 -14.82
CA PHE A 50 9.43 -1.42 -13.37
C PHE A 50 8.44 -2.33 -12.66
N GLU A 51 8.95 -3.33 -11.98
CA GLU A 51 8.15 -4.22 -11.14
C GLU A 51 8.18 -3.73 -9.69
N PRO A 52 7.02 -3.59 -9.03
CA PRO A 52 7.02 -3.18 -7.64
C PRO A 52 7.61 -4.29 -6.76
N ILE A 53 8.59 -3.94 -5.93
CA ILE A 53 9.02 -4.81 -4.84
C ILE A 53 7.88 -4.87 -3.83
N THR A 54 7.40 -6.07 -3.54
CA THR A 54 6.25 -6.28 -2.67
C THR A 54 6.65 -7.03 -1.41
N ASN A 55 6.00 -6.67 -0.32
CA ASN A 55 6.12 -7.36 0.95
C ASN A 55 4.82 -8.12 1.24
N ILE A 56 4.93 -9.40 1.54
CA ILE A 56 3.80 -10.23 1.97
C ILE A 56 3.76 -10.19 3.49
N VAL A 57 2.73 -9.59 4.03
CA VAL A 57 2.47 -9.58 5.47
C VAL A 57 1.54 -10.73 5.78
N THR A 58 1.98 -11.65 6.62
CA THR A 58 1.17 -12.80 7.04
C THR A 58 0.26 -12.41 8.22
N GLU A 59 -0.75 -13.23 8.48
CA GLU A 59 -1.60 -13.07 9.67
C GLU A 59 -0.76 -13.12 10.96
N GLN A 60 0.24 -14.00 10.98
CA GLN A 60 1.15 -14.12 12.11
C GLN A 60 2.00 -12.86 12.33
N ASP A 61 2.43 -12.22 11.25
CA ASP A 61 3.17 -10.96 11.35
C ASP A 61 2.31 -9.87 12.00
N VAL A 62 1.04 -9.77 11.61
CA VAL A 62 0.09 -8.82 12.20
C VAL A 62 -0.09 -9.08 13.70
N MET A 63 -0.15 -10.35 14.11
CA MET A 63 -0.28 -10.71 15.52
C MET A 63 0.95 -10.33 16.35
N ASN A 64 2.12 -10.21 15.74
CA ASN A 64 3.35 -9.81 16.42
C ASN A 64 3.46 -8.29 16.65
N TYR A 65 2.68 -7.47 15.95
CA TYR A 65 2.65 -6.02 16.19
C TYR A 65 2.16 -5.70 17.61
N ALA A 66 2.62 -4.60 18.18
CA ALA A 66 2.22 -4.20 19.55
C ALA A 66 0.73 -3.81 19.62
N HIS A 67 0.17 -3.29 18.52
CA HIS A 67 -1.22 -2.83 18.50
C HIS A 67 -1.81 -2.92 17.09
N VAL A 68 -3.02 -3.47 16.99
CA VAL A 68 -3.86 -3.45 15.79
C VAL A 68 -5.03 -2.50 16.01
N GLY A 69 -5.07 -1.46 15.21
CA GLY A 69 -6.06 -0.38 15.31
C GLY A 69 -7.26 -0.62 14.40
N LYS A 70 -7.14 -0.35 13.13
CA LYS A 70 -8.23 -0.41 12.16
C LYS A 70 -8.08 -1.62 11.26
N ILE A 71 -9.19 -2.28 10.91
CA ILE A 71 -9.23 -3.32 9.90
C ILE A 71 -10.11 -2.83 8.75
N THR A 72 -9.63 -2.96 7.52
CA THR A 72 -10.37 -2.64 6.31
C THR A 72 -10.43 -3.89 5.44
N MET A 73 -11.62 -4.32 5.07
CA MET A 73 -11.84 -5.47 4.19
C MET A 73 -12.53 -5.02 2.92
N LYS A 74 -12.00 -5.42 1.77
CA LYS A 74 -12.67 -5.29 0.49
C LYS A 74 -13.29 -6.64 0.13
N ILE A 75 -14.55 -6.61 -0.21
CA ILE A 75 -15.36 -7.78 -0.51
C ILE A 75 -15.90 -7.59 -1.93
N GLU A 76 -15.60 -8.55 -2.80
CA GLU A 76 -16.13 -8.55 -4.16
C GLU A 76 -17.65 -8.84 -4.13
N LYS A 77 -18.35 -8.28 -5.10
CA LYS A 77 -19.79 -8.47 -5.24
C LYS A 77 -20.13 -9.95 -5.35
N SER A 78 -20.96 -10.44 -4.45
CA SER A 78 -21.57 -11.76 -4.55
C SER A 78 -23.04 -11.70 -4.19
N GLN A 79 -23.80 -12.69 -4.64
CA GLN A 79 -25.24 -12.79 -4.37
C GLN A 79 -25.55 -12.89 -2.87
N GLY A 80 -24.71 -13.59 -2.11
CA GLY A 80 -24.86 -13.75 -0.67
C GLY A 80 -24.69 -12.43 0.08
N ILE A 81 -23.70 -11.62 -0.32
CA ILE A 81 -23.43 -10.32 0.29
C ILE A 81 -24.51 -9.30 -0.05
N ILE A 82 -24.99 -9.29 -1.29
CA ILE A 82 -26.09 -8.42 -1.72
C ILE A 82 -27.34 -8.72 -0.89
N GLY A 83 -27.67 -10.02 -0.69
CA GLY A 83 -28.80 -10.42 0.14
C GLY A 83 -28.66 -9.97 1.59
N GLY A 84 -27.46 -10.12 2.18
CA GLY A 84 -27.17 -9.67 3.54
C GLY A 84 -27.26 -8.14 3.70
N LEU A 85 -26.70 -7.38 2.77
CA LEU A 85 -26.79 -5.92 2.77
C LEU A 85 -28.19 -5.41 2.47
N GLY A 86 -28.95 -6.10 1.62
CA GLY A 86 -30.35 -5.79 1.34
C GLY A 86 -31.24 -5.82 2.58
N THR A 87 -30.90 -6.64 3.56
CA THR A 87 -31.62 -6.65 4.85
C THR A 87 -31.28 -5.46 5.75
N LEU A 88 -30.08 -4.89 5.60
CA LEU A 88 -29.63 -3.71 6.36
C LEU A 88 -30.16 -2.40 5.77
N PHE A 89 -30.30 -2.35 4.46
CA PHE A 89 -30.77 -1.18 3.73
C PHE A 89 -32.16 -1.48 3.17
N SER A 90 -33.20 -1.21 3.95
CA SER A 90 -34.59 -1.31 3.49
C SER A 90 -34.87 -0.23 2.44
N GLY A 91 -34.57 -0.51 1.18
CA GLY A 91 -34.82 0.44 0.10
C GLY A 91 -34.42 -0.10 -1.27
N ASN A 92 -34.82 0.62 -2.34
CA ASN A 92 -34.50 0.28 -3.74
C ASN A 92 -33.03 0.59 -4.07
N VAL A 93 -32.07 -0.04 -3.40
CA VAL A 93 -30.67 0.08 -3.74
C VAL A 93 -30.38 -0.82 -4.95
N LYS A 94 -29.99 -0.22 -6.06
CA LYS A 94 -29.53 -0.96 -7.24
C LYS A 94 -28.08 -1.35 -7.04
N TYR A 95 -27.84 -2.63 -6.82
CA TYR A 95 -26.48 -3.16 -6.64
C TYR A 95 -25.80 -3.57 -7.95
N ASP A 96 -26.47 -3.43 -9.09
CA ASP A 96 -25.96 -3.90 -10.38
C ASP A 96 -24.72 -3.14 -10.81
N ASP A 97 -24.63 -1.87 -10.43
CA ASP A 97 -23.50 -0.98 -10.75
C ASP A 97 -22.40 -0.99 -9.66
N VAL A 98 -22.47 -1.92 -8.69
CA VAL A 98 -21.48 -2.03 -7.60
C VAL A 98 -20.53 -3.18 -7.88
N ASP A 99 -19.22 -2.92 -7.91
CA ASP A 99 -18.19 -3.94 -8.07
C ASP A 99 -17.79 -4.59 -6.74
N SER A 100 -17.67 -3.80 -5.71
CA SER A 100 -17.16 -4.24 -4.41
C SER A 100 -17.69 -3.39 -3.27
N PHE A 101 -17.56 -3.92 -2.05
CA PHE A 101 -17.88 -3.24 -0.79
C PHE A 101 -16.62 -3.10 0.04
N GLU A 102 -16.51 -2.00 0.76
CA GLU A 102 -15.46 -1.81 1.75
C GLU A 102 -16.08 -1.74 3.15
N ILE A 103 -15.61 -2.62 4.03
CA ILE A 103 -16.02 -2.67 5.44
C ILE A 103 -14.84 -2.21 6.29
N LYS A 104 -15.05 -1.17 7.09
CA LYS A 104 -14.07 -0.67 8.06
C LYS A 104 -14.51 -1.01 9.48
N ILE A 105 -13.64 -1.69 10.21
CA ILE A 105 -13.82 -1.99 11.62
C ILE A 105 -12.89 -1.05 12.39
N ILE A 106 -13.51 -0.16 13.15
CA ILE A 106 -12.81 0.88 13.89
C ILE A 106 -12.99 0.56 15.38
N PRO A 107 -11.89 0.36 16.14
CA PRO A 107 -11.98 0.06 17.56
C PRO A 107 -12.46 1.29 18.35
N LYS A 108 -12.93 1.03 19.56
CA LYS A 108 -13.05 2.09 20.56
C LYS A 108 -11.68 2.69 20.83
N ARG A 109 -11.65 3.95 21.23
CA ARG A 109 -10.41 4.69 21.50
C ARG A 109 -9.42 3.86 22.35
N ALA A 110 -8.18 3.76 21.89
CA ALA A 110 -7.07 3.05 22.53
C ALA A 110 -7.29 1.53 22.77
N LYS A 111 -8.23 0.91 22.05
CA LYS A 111 -8.41 -0.55 22.10
C LYS A 111 -7.65 -1.23 20.98
N ASP A 112 -6.96 -2.30 21.34
CA ASP A 112 -6.40 -3.27 20.40
C ASP A 112 -7.51 -4.21 19.91
N ILE A 113 -7.48 -4.56 18.64
CA ILE A 113 -8.45 -5.46 18.01
C ILE A 113 -7.80 -6.68 17.33
N LYS A 114 -6.65 -7.14 17.84
CA LYS A 114 -5.98 -8.35 17.35
C LYS A 114 -6.88 -9.58 17.37
N ASP A 115 -7.60 -9.80 18.48
CA ASP A 115 -8.52 -10.95 18.58
C ASP A 115 -9.64 -10.86 17.56
N THR A 116 -10.14 -9.64 17.31
CA THR A 116 -11.14 -9.40 16.27
C THR A 116 -10.55 -9.70 14.89
N PHE A 117 -9.32 -9.26 14.62
CA PHE A 117 -8.62 -9.57 13.38
C PHE A 117 -8.46 -11.09 13.19
N ALA A 118 -7.94 -11.80 14.20
CA ALA A 118 -7.76 -13.25 14.13
C ALA A 118 -9.10 -13.98 13.86
N GLY A 119 -10.17 -13.59 14.57
CA GLY A 119 -11.50 -14.16 14.34
C GLY A 119 -12.04 -13.90 12.93
N LEU A 120 -11.82 -12.69 12.39
CA LEU A 120 -12.23 -12.36 11.03
C LEU A 120 -11.45 -13.16 9.99
N MET A 121 -10.13 -13.34 10.16
CA MET A 121 -9.33 -14.12 9.26
C MET A 121 -9.72 -15.60 9.26
N GLN A 122 -10.04 -16.14 10.41
CA GLN A 122 -10.51 -17.52 10.57
C GLN A 122 -11.89 -17.75 9.92
N ALA A 123 -12.79 -16.78 10.03
CA ALA A 123 -14.15 -16.83 9.49
C ALA A 123 -14.29 -16.24 8.08
N ARG A 124 -13.17 -15.86 7.43
CA ARG A 124 -13.16 -15.09 6.20
C ARG A 124 -13.92 -15.77 5.06
N PRO A 125 -14.91 -15.09 4.46
CA PRO A 125 -15.54 -15.52 3.22
C PRO A 125 -14.56 -15.54 2.04
N GLN A 126 -14.81 -16.41 1.06
CA GLN A 126 -13.98 -16.49 -0.16
C GLN A 126 -14.02 -15.20 -1.01
N GLU A 127 -15.08 -14.45 -0.91
CA GLU A 127 -15.31 -13.20 -1.63
C GLU A 127 -14.47 -12.03 -1.12
N VAL A 128 -13.76 -12.19 0.02
CA VAL A 128 -12.86 -11.16 0.53
C VAL A 128 -11.59 -11.12 -0.34
N SER A 129 -11.46 -10.07 -1.12
CA SER A 129 -10.34 -9.87 -2.06
C SER A 129 -9.15 -9.14 -1.44
N SER A 130 -9.38 -8.38 -0.38
CA SER A 130 -8.31 -7.64 0.30
C SER A 130 -8.64 -7.47 1.78
N VAL A 131 -7.62 -7.59 2.62
CA VAL A 131 -7.67 -7.23 4.05
C VAL A 131 -6.46 -6.36 4.36
N ALA A 132 -6.73 -5.15 4.83
CA ALA A 132 -5.70 -4.24 5.32
C ALA A 132 -5.92 -3.97 6.80
N VAL A 133 -4.83 -3.88 7.55
CA VAL A 133 -4.84 -3.53 8.97
C VAL A 133 -3.95 -2.32 9.22
N SER A 134 -4.40 -1.44 10.10
CA SER A 134 -3.57 -0.35 10.61
C SER A 134 -2.96 -0.80 11.90
N ALA A 135 -1.65 -1.04 11.93
CA ALA A 135 -0.94 -1.62 13.06
C ALA A 135 0.24 -0.74 13.51
N LYS A 136 0.68 -0.93 14.75
CA LYS A 136 1.85 -0.27 15.32
C LYS A 136 2.83 -1.32 15.78
N GLU A 137 4.08 -1.18 15.37
CA GLU A 137 5.15 -2.08 15.79
C GLU A 137 5.43 -1.92 17.30
N HIS A 138 5.49 -0.67 17.77
CA HIS A 138 5.62 -0.35 19.20
C HIS A 138 4.51 0.61 19.65
N ILE A 139 4.21 0.56 20.95
CA ILE A 139 3.26 1.51 21.57
C ILE A 139 3.87 2.91 21.51
N GLY A 140 3.25 3.81 20.77
CA GLY A 140 3.78 5.17 20.58
C GLY A 140 4.13 5.48 19.11
N ASP A 141 4.35 4.46 18.30
CA ASP A 141 4.63 4.64 16.87
C ASP A 141 3.42 5.16 16.10
N VAL A 142 3.71 5.70 14.95
CA VAL A 142 2.67 5.99 13.95
C VAL A 142 2.17 4.66 13.39
N ALA A 143 0.86 4.52 13.26
CA ALA A 143 0.29 3.31 12.69
C ALA A 143 0.62 3.21 11.20
N THR A 144 0.98 2.01 10.75
CA THR A 144 1.26 1.66 9.37
C THR A 144 0.12 0.80 8.84
N ASP A 145 -0.35 1.07 7.64
CA ASP A 145 -1.35 0.24 6.97
C ASP A 145 -0.64 -0.94 6.26
N LEU A 146 -1.02 -2.16 6.64
CA LEU A 146 -0.46 -3.43 6.16
C LEU A 146 -1.56 -4.18 5.41
N ASN A 147 -1.27 -4.70 4.22
CA ASN A 147 -2.18 -5.59 3.51
C ASN A 147 -1.79 -7.05 3.78
N VAL A 148 -2.75 -7.83 4.22
CA VAL A 148 -2.55 -9.22 4.66
C VAL A 148 -2.83 -10.22 3.54
N ILE A 149 -3.79 -9.91 2.66
CA ILE A 149 -4.17 -10.79 1.54
C ILE A 149 -3.48 -10.41 0.25
N MET A 150 -3.27 -9.10 0.03
CA MET A 150 -2.53 -8.59 -1.11
C MET A 150 -1.12 -8.24 -0.69
N SER A 151 -0.16 -8.48 -1.58
CA SER A 151 1.21 -8.01 -1.38
C SER A 151 1.23 -6.47 -1.32
N ASN A 152 1.96 -5.94 -0.35
CA ASN A 152 2.24 -4.51 -0.28
C ASN A 152 3.43 -4.18 -1.16
N THR A 153 3.34 -3.09 -1.91
CA THR A 153 4.55 -2.47 -2.44
C THR A 153 5.38 -1.97 -1.27
N VAL A 154 6.68 -2.23 -1.30
CA VAL A 154 7.61 -1.70 -0.29
C VAL A 154 7.66 -0.19 -0.43
N TYR A 155 7.37 0.52 0.63
CA TYR A 155 7.46 1.98 0.67
C TYR A 155 7.89 2.48 2.04
N ASP A 156 8.54 3.63 2.04
CA ASP A 156 8.96 4.35 3.21
C ASP A 156 8.43 5.79 3.16
N PHE A 157 8.30 6.39 4.32
CA PHE A 157 7.84 7.77 4.44
C PHE A 157 9.01 8.74 4.27
N VAL A 158 8.82 9.72 3.39
CA VAL A 158 9.70 10.88 3.26
C VAL A 158 8.98 12.11 3.80
N ASN A 159 9.54 12.73 4.82
CA ASN A 159 8.96 13.91 5.44
C ASN A 159 9.47 15.20 4.74
N PRO A 160 8.62 15.90 3.99
CA PRO A 160 9.04 17.12 3.28
C PRO A 160 9.35 18.29 4.23
N ASN A 161 8.94 18.21 5.50
CA ASN A 161 9.18 19.23 6.52
C ASN A 161 10.41 18.92 7.39
N ASP A 162 11.15 17.84 7.10
CA ASP A 162 12.38 17.54 7.78
C ASP A 162 13.48 18.53 7.35
N THR A 163 14.45 18.76 8.22
CA THR A 163 15.62 19.60 7.94
C THR A 163 16.60 18.96 6.96
N THR A 164 16.51 17.64 6.77
CA THR A 164 17.30 16.89 5.81
C THR A 164 16.65 16.90 4.43
N THR A 165 17.47 16.86 3.38
CA THR A 165 16.94 16.82 2.01
C THR A 165 16.21 15.51 1.74
N ILE A 166 15.34 15.52 0.74
CA ILE A 166 14.59 14.32 0.31
C ILE A 166 15.55 13.21 -0.10
N GLU A 167 16.63 13.55 -0.79
CA GLU A 167 17.65 12.59 -1.23
C GLU A 167 18.32 11.88 -0.05
N VAL A 168 18.68 12.62 0.99
CA VAL A 168 19.28 12.06 2.20
C VAL A 168 18.29 11.13 2.93
N GLN A 169 17.03 11.53 3.01
CA GLN A 169 15.98 10.69 3.60
C GLN A 169 15.77 9.40 2.80
N MET A 170 15.71 9.49 1.46
CA MET A 170 15.56 8.33 0.58
C MET A 170 16.73 7.36 0.73
N GLU A 171 17.95 7.87 0.79
CA GLU A 171 19.14 7.04 0.99
C GLU A 171 19.16 6.35 2.36
N LYS A 172 18.81 7.08 3.41
CA LYS A 172 18.66 6.53 4.75
C LYS A 172 17.58 5.43 4.78
N ASN A 173 16.42 5.69 4.18
CA ASN A 173 15.33 4.73 4.12
C ASN A 173 15.76 3.47 3.36
N TYR A 174 16.39 3.59 2.19
CA TYR A 174 16.92 2.46 1.45
C TYR A 174 17.88 1.62 2.30
N ASN A 175 18.85 2.26 2.94
CA ASN A 175 19.88 1.57 3.72
C ASN A 175 19.33 0.89 4.99
N ASN A 176 18.22 1.38 5.54
CA ASN A 176 17.62 0.85 6.77
C ASN A 176 16.39 -0.04 6.51
N ASN A 177 15.95 -0.15 5.26
CA ASN A 177 14.75 -0.92 4.93
C ASN A 177 14.98 -2.42 5.16
N THR A 178 14.30 -2.97 6.16
CA THR A 178 14.45 -4.38 6.56
C THR A 178 13.92 -5.33 5.50
N THR A 179 12.87 -4.93 4.78
CA THR A 179 12.28 -5.73 3.71
C THR A 179 13.23 -5.86 2.53
N LEU A 180 13.85 -4.75 2.08
CA LEU A 180 14.84 -4.81 1.00
C LEU A 180 16.01 -5.71 1.40
N ARG A 181 16.52 -5.59 2.61
CA ARG A 181 17.60 -6.47 3.13
C ARG A 181 17.19 -7.94 3.17
N SER A 182 15.96 -8.25 3.58
CA SER A 182 15.48 -9.65 3.62
C SER A 182 15.33 -10.25 2.23
N LEU A 183 15.15 -9.43 1.21
CA LEU A 183 15.07 -9.83 -0.20
C LEU A 183 16.46 -9.86 -0.88
N GLY A 184 17.53 -9.47 -0.17
CA GLY A 184 18.90 -9.55 -0.67
C GLY A 184 19.39 -8.29 -1.41
N TYR A 185 18.69 -7.15 -1.24
CA TYR A 185 19.07 -5.85 -1.82
C TYR A 185 19.90 -4.97 -0.88
#